data_35309204971c9e740c8dfd79b648741d
#
_entry.id   35309204971c9e740c8dfd79b648741d
#
_cell.length_a   1.000
_cell.length_b   1.000
_cell.length_c   1.000
_cell.angle_alpha   90.00
_cell.angle_beta   90.00
_cell.angle_gamma   90.00
#
_symmetry.space_group_name_H-M   'P 1'
#
loop_
_entity.id
_entity.type
_entity.pdbx_description
1 polymer ?
#
loop_
_entity_poly.entity_id
_entity_poly.type
_entity_poly.pdbx_seq_one_letter_code
_entity_poly.pdbx_strand_id
1 'polypeptide(L)'
;MKLVSIYQSFFDHSAFTRRTVSKQYYKLISQFLDRAGFSFMNYGYAGLGARLQTITLDARDEPHRLPIQLYHHLASTVNLVGKDVLEVSCGRGGGAAFVKRYHRPSTLLGVDRTAQAVAYCRRRHHLPGLSFLQCDAEDILFGDECFDSVISVETSNLYGDLAAL
;
A
#
# COMPACT_ATOMS: atom_id res chain seq x y z
N MET A 1 5.31 17.80 -19.36
CA MET A 1 6.77 17.58 -19.48
C MET A 1 7.59 17.91 -18.21
N LYS A 2 7.21 18.90 -17.37
CA LYS A 2 7.99 19.27 -16.15
C LYS A 2 7.83 18.28 -14.97
N LEU A 3 6.70 17.60 -14.82
CA LEU A 3 6.45 16.65 -13.70
C LEU A 3 7.27 15.36 -13.81
N VAL A 4 7.46 14.84 -15.03
CA VAL A 4 8.27 13.63 -15.26
C VAL A 4 9.75 13.88 -14.99
N SER A 5 10.25 15.08 -15.34
CA SER A 5 11.64 15.48 -15.07
C SER A 5 11.93 15.64 -13.57
N ILE A 6 10.96 16.15 -12.79
CA ILE A 6 11.07 16.23 -11.32
C ILE A 6 11.08 14.82 -10.72
N TYR A 7 10.25 13.90 -11.24
CA TYR A 7 10.20 12.52 -10.79
C TYR A 7 11.51 11.78 -11.08
N GLN A 8 12.08 11.91 -12.27
CA GLN A 8 13.37 11.29 -12.62
C GLN A 8 14.55 11.86 -11.81
N SER A 9 14.59 13.18 -11.57
CA SER A 9 15.59 13.80 -10.69
C SER A 9 15.53 13.28 -9.24
N PHE A 10 14.39 12.74 -8.82
CA PHE A 10 14.19 12.16 -7.49
C PHE A 10 14.93 10.83 -7.29
N PHE A 11 15.10 10.05 -8.35
CA PHE A 11 15.75 8.73 -8.29
C PHE A 11 17.28 8.79 -8.33
N ASP A 12 17.84 9.91 -8.77
CA ASP A 12 19.31 10.11 -8.88
C ASP A 12 19.99 10.52 -7.55
N HIS A 13 19.21 10.68 -6.48
CA HIS A 13 19.74 11.12 -5.19
C HIS A 13 20.06 9.94 -4.25
N SER A 14 20.96 10.19 -3.29
CA SER A 14 21.31 9.20 -2.26
C SER A 14 20.06 8.69 -1.52
N ALA A 15 20.11 7.46 -0.99
CA ALA A 15 19.02 6.85 -0.22
C ALA A 15 18.49 7.77 0.89
N PHE A 16 19.40 8.48 1.58
CA PHE A 16 19.05 9.46 2.62
C PHE A 16 18.21 10.62 2.08
N THR A 17 18.57 11.17 0.93
CA THR A 17 17.84 12.28 0.31
C THR A 17 16.47 11.83 -0.17
N ARG A 18 16.37 10.66 -0.81
CA ARG A 18 15.09 10.07 -1.22
C ARG A 18 14.15 9.88 -0.03
N ARG A 19 14.67 9.35 1.09
CA ARG A 19 13.92 9.11 2.32
C ARG A 19 13.38 10.41 2.94
N THR A 20 14.18 11.47 2.97
CA THR A 20 13.79 12.77 3.55
C THR A 20 12.79 13.51 2.66
N VAL A 21 13.05 13.57 1.36
CA VAL A 21 12.20 14.30 0.40
C VAL A 21 10.87 13.60 0.21
N SER A 22 10.82 12.26 0.14
CA SER A 22 9.56 11.53 0.08
C SER A 22 8.68 11.79 1.30
N LYS A 23 9.27 11.86 2.51
CA LYS A 23 8.53 12.14 3.75
C LYS A 23 7.89 13.53 3.74
N GLN A 24 8.61 14.54 3.23
CA GLN A 24 8.09 15.90 3.10
C GLN A 24 7.02 16.02 2.00
N TYR A 25 7.27 15.39 0.86
CA TYR A 25 6.32 15.31 -0.25
C TYR A 25 4.99 14.68 0.18
N TYR A 26 5.03 13.55 0.89
CA TYR A 26 3.83 12.91 1.43
C TYR A 26 3.07 13.81 2.40
N LYS A 27 3.78 14.55 3.25
CA LYS A 27 3.16 15.50 4.19
C LYS A 27 2.41 16.62 3.44
N LEU A 28 2.98 17.13 2.36
CA LEU A 28 2.38 18.20 1.56
C LEU A 28 1.16 17.70 0.76
N ILE A 29 1.28 16.53 0.13
CA ILE A 29 0.22 15.93 -0.69
C ILE A 29 -0.91 15.36 0.17
N SER A 30 -0.64 14.86 1.38
CA SER A 30 -1.65 14.19 2.20
C SER A 30 -2.91 15.03 2.43
N GLN A 31 -2.76 16.32 2.66
CA GLN A 31 -3.92 17.21 2.86
C GLN A 31 -4.78 17.37 1.59
N PHE A 32 -4.15 17.39 0.42
CA PHE A 32 -4.88 17.41 -0.85
C PHE A 32 -5.58 16.07 -1.11
N LEU A 33 -4.89 14.96 -0.91
CA LEU A 33 -5.42 13.61 -1.07
C LEU A 33 -6.56 13.31 -0.07
N ASP A 34 -6.51 13.88 1.15
CA ASP A 34 -7.58 13.76 2.13
C ASP A 34 -8.88 14.39 1.63
N ARG A 35 -8.80 15.60 1.07
CA ARG A 35 -9.96 16.29 0.50
C ARG A 35 -10.54 15.57 -0.71
N ALA A 36 -9.69 14.95 -1.52
CA ALA A 36 -10.08 14.22 -2.72
C ALA A 36 -10.55 12.77 -2.43
N GLY A 37 -10.45 12.30 -1.17
CA GLY A 37 -10.90 10.96 -0.76
C GLY A 37 -10.05 9.81 -1.32
N PHE A 38 -8.85 10.08 -1.81
CA PHE A 38 -7.96 9.06 -2.36
C PHE A 38 -7.49 8.09 -1.26
N SER A 39 -7.76 6.80 -1.45
CA SER A 39 -7.30 5.71 -0.56
C SER A 39 -6.24 4.81 -1.20
N PHE A 40 -6.10 4.85 -2.52
CA PHE A 40 -5.10 4.10 -3.26
C PHE A 40 -4.01 5.04 -3.79
N MET A 41 -2.76 4.56 -3.77
CA MET A 41 -1.59 5.34 -4.20
C MET A 41 -0.73 4.57 -5.22
N ASN A 42 -1.32 3.58 -5.88
CA ASN A 42 -0.68 2.82 -6.94
C ASN A 42 -1.18 3.26 -8.32
N TYR A 43 -0.43 2.91 -9.37
CA TYR A 43 -0.79 3.23 -10.76
C TYR A 43 -1.88 2.32 -11.35
N GLY A 44 -2.21 1.23 -10.64
CA GLY A 44 -3.20 0.26 -11.09
C GLY A 44 -2.63 -0.78 -12.06
N TYR A 45 -3.47 -1.76 -12.36
CA TYR A 45 -3.15 -2.86 -13.27
C TYR A 45 -4.32 -3.12 -14.22
N ALA A 46 -4.02 -3.27 -15.50
CA ALA A 46 -4.96 -3.73 -16.51
C ALA A 46 -4.33 -4.91 -17.26
N GLY A 47 -4.91 -6.09 -17.11
CA GLY A 47 -4.53 -7.25 -17.91
C GLY A 47 -4.90 -7.06 -19.37
N LEU A 48 -4.10 -7.59 -20.29
CA LEU A 48 -4.37 -7.59 -21.73
C LEU A 48 -4.80 -8.99 -22.19
N GLY A 49 -5.88 -9.05 -22.95
CA GLY A 49 -6.38 -10.29 -23.57
C GLY A 49 -6.95 -11.30 -22.54
N ALA A 50 -6.74 -12.60 -22.78
CA ALA A 50 -7.30 -13.69 -21.96
C ALA A 50 -6.78 -13.77 -20.52
N ARG A 51 -5.81 -12.93 -20.12
CA ARG A 51 -5.30 -12.85 -18.76
C ARG A 51 -6.02 -11.83 -17.88
N LEU A 52 -7.18 -11.33 -18.32
CA LEU A 52 -8.06 -10.49 -17.51
C LEU A 52 -8.64 -11.32 -16.36
N GLN A 53 -7.95 -11.38 -15.24
CA GLN A 53 -8.58 -11.77 -13.97
C GLN A 53 -9.48 -10.61 -13.55
N THR A 54 -10.76 -10.70 -13.94
CA THR A 54 -11.76 -9.70 -13.53
C THR A 54 -12.32 -10.10 -12.18
N ILE A 55 -12.04 -9.31 -11.17
CA ILE A 55 -12.73 -9.43 -9.88
C ILE A 55 -14.08 -8.73 -9.95
N THR A 56 -15.12 -9.36 -9.40
CA THR A 56 -16.41 -8.71 -9.16
C THR A 56 -16.28 -7.79 -7.95
N LEU A 57 -16.57 -6.52 -8.15
CA LEU A 57 -16.45 -5.49 -7.11
C LEU A 57 -17.82 -4.99 -6.67
N ASP A 58 -17.91 -4.57 -5.41
CA ASP A 58 -19.03 -3.75 -4.93
C ASP A 58 -19.05 -2.40 -5.68
N ALA A 59 -20.25 -1.81 -5.88
CA ALA A 59 -20.40 -0.54 -6.59
C ALA A 59 -19.54 0.60 -6.03
N ARG A 60 -19.30 0.61 -4.72
CA ARG A 60 -18.42 1.60 -4.05
C ARG A 60 -16.94 1.46 -4.40
N ASP A 61 -16.50 0.28 -4.83
CA ASP A 61 -15.10 -0.03 -5.15
C ASP A 61 -14.82 0.09 -6.65
N GLU A 62 -15.86 0.10 -7.50
CA GLU A 62 -15.72 0.23 -8.96
C GLU A 62 -14.93 1.46 -9.43
N PRO A 63 -15.07 2.66 -8.82
CA PRO A 63 -14.24 3.81 -9.20
C PRO A 63 -12.75 3.60 -9.01
N HIS A 64 -12.36 2.60 -8.21
CA HIS A 64 -10.98 2.24 -7.89
C HIS A 64 -10.54 0.91 -8.54
N ARG A 65 -11.24 0.47 -9.61
CA ARG A 65 -11.00 -0.84 -10.23
C ARG A 65 -9.54 -1.10 -10.58
N LEU A 66 -8.87 -0.18 -11.27
CA LEU A 66 -7.47 -0.39 -11.69
C LEU A 66 -6.50 -0.52 -10.51
N PRO A 67 -6.51 0.38 -9.50
CA PRO A 67 -5.76 0.19 -8.27
C PRO A 67 -6.05 -1.14 -7.56
N ILE A 68 -7.31 -1.52 -7.48
CA ILE A 68 -7.76 -2.77 -6.86
C ILE A 68 -7.27 -3.98 -7.65
N GLN A 69 -7.29 -3.95 -8.98
CA GLN A 69 -6.81 -5.04 -9.81
C GLN A 69 -5.32 -5.34 -9.59
N LEU A 70 -4.49 -4.33 -9.30
CA LEU A 70 -3.10 -4.55 -8.94
C LEU A 70 -2.98 -5.36 -7.64
N TYR A 71 -3.69 -4.94 -6.60
CA TYR A 71 -3.73 -5.68 -5.34
C TYR A 71 -4.30 -7.09 -5.52
N HIS A 72 -5.38 -7.23 -6.30
CA HIS A 72 -5.98 -8.53 -6.58
C HIS A 72 -5.01 -9.45 -7.31
N HIS A 73 -4.30 -8.94 -8.30
CA HIS A 73 -3.32 -9.71 -9.06
C HIS A 73 -2.23 -10.30 -8.14
N LEU A 74 -1.71 -9.50 -7.22
CA LEU A 74 -0.70 -9.94 -6.26
C LEU A 74 -1.29 -10.87 -5.19
N ALA A 75 -2.36 -10.46 -4.52
CA ALA A 75 -2.97 -11.19 -3.42
C ALA A 75 -3.58 -12.55 -3.84
N SER A 76 -3.91 -12.71 -5.13
CA SER A 76 -4.44 -13.98 -5.67
C SER A 76 -3.37 -15.04 -5.91
N THR A 77 -2.09 -14.70 -5.81
CA THR A 77 -1.00 -15.67 -5.98
C THR A 77 -0.89 -16.66 -4.83
N VAL A 78 -1.49 -16.34 -3.68
CA VAL A 78 -1.53 -17.16 -2.46
C VAL A 78 -2.93 -17.17 -1.86
N ASN A 79 -3.24 -18.20 -1.08
CA ASN A 79 -4.49 -18.24 -0.33
C ASN A 79 -4.34 -17.50 0.99
N LEU A 80 -5.00 -16.33 1.11
CA LEU A 80 -4.96 -15.49 2.31
C LEU A 80 -6.11 -15.75 3.28
N VAL A 81 -7.09 -16.60 2.94
CA VAL A 81 -8.26 -16.87 3.79
C VAL A 81 -7.81 -17.41 5.16
N GLY A 82 -8.23 -16.70 6.23
CA GLY A 82 -7.92 -17.09 7.61
C GLY A 82 -6.47 -16.84 8.04
N LYS A 83 -5.64 -16.24 7.20
CA LYS A 83 -4.21 -15.98 7.44
C LYS A 83 -4.00 -14.67 8.19
N ASP A 84 -2.85 -14.56 8.86
CA ASP A 84 -2.35 -13.34 9.45
C ASP A 84 -1.42 -12.65 8.45
N VAL A 85 -1.81 -11.45 8.01
CA VAL A 85 -1.15 -10.75 6.89
C VAL A 85 -0.57 -9.42 7.35
N LEU A 86 0.66 -9.13 6.92
CA LEU A 86 1.30 -7.84 7.04
C LEU A 86 1.30 -7.14 5.67
N GLU A 87 0.87 -5.88 5.59
CA GLU A 87 1.13 -5.01 4.44
C GLU A 87 2.15 -3.95 4.83
N VAL A 88 3.33 -3.99 4.21
CA VAL A 88 4.38 -2.98 4.42
C VAL A 88 4.21 -1.81 3.49
N SER A 89 4.44 -0.59 4.02
CA SER A 89 4.23 0.67 3.30
C SER A 89 2.81 0.80 2.75
N CYS A 90 1.81 0.52 3.59
CA CYS A 90 0.39 0.48 3.21
C CYS A 90 -0.19 1.83 2.75
N GLY A 91 0.57 2.92 2.90
CA GLY A 91 0.17 4.26 2.51
C GLY A 91 -1.16 4.66 3.15
N ARG A 92 -2.18 4.86 2.33
CA ARG A 92 -3.52 5.29 2.78
C ARG A 92 -4.50 4.12 3.03
N GLY A 93 -4.00 2.89 3.03
CA GLY A 93 -4.71 1.69 3.46
C GLY A 93 -5.82 1.20 2.54
N GLY A 94 -5.95 1.76 1.33
CA GLY A 94 -6.97 1.29 0.37
C GLY A 94 -6.75 -0.17 -0.02
N GLY A 95 -5.49 -0.57 -0.24
CA GLY A 95 -5.08 -1.93 -0.53
C GLY A 95 -5.37 -2.87 0.63
N ALA A 96 -4.93 -2.51 1.84
CA ALA A 96 -5.23 -3.26 3.07
C ALA A 96 -6.73 -3.51 3.25
N ALA A 97 -7.54 -2.46 3.10
CA ALA A 97 -8.99 -2.56 3.22
C ALA A 97 -9.61 -3.45 2.13
N PHE A 98 -9.09 -3.37 0.89
CA PHE A 98 -9.50 -4.26 -0.19
C PHE A 98 -9.15 -5.72 0.11
N VAL A 99 -7.89 -6.02 0.44
CA VAL A 99 -7.43 -7.38 0.76
C VAL A 99 -8.24 -7.95 1.92
N LYS A 100 -8.48 -7.16 2.96
CA LYS A 100 -9.29 -7.61 4.11
C LYS A 100 -10.71 -7.99 3.72
N ARG A 101 -11.37 -7.23 2.83
CA ARG A 101 -12.75 -7.53 2.40
C ARG A 101 -12.86 -8.70 1.44
N TYR A 102 -11.99 -8.75 0.43
CA TYR A 102 -12.15 -9.67 -0.71
C TYR A 102 -11.33 -10.94 -0.58
N HIS A 103 -10.15 -10.89 0.07
CA HIS A 103 -9.28 -12.05 0.29
C HIS A 103 -9.44 -12.67 1.69
N ARG A 104 -10.15 -11.98 2.59
CA ARG A 104 -10.61 -12.49 3.90
C ARG A 104 -9.51 -13.09 4.79
N PRO A 105 -8.35 -12.46 4.97
CA PRO A 105 -7.42 -12.87 6.00
C PRO A 105 -8.07 -12.76 7.39
N SER A 106 -7.60 -13.57 8.37
CA SER A 106 -8.03 -13.46 9.77
C SER A 106 -7.70 -12.08 10.32
N THR A 107 -6.42 -11.71 10.23
CA THR A 107 -5.96 -10.37 10.54
C THR A 107 -5.19 -9.76 9.36
N LEU A 108 -5.23 -8.43 9.26
CA LEU A 108 -4.35 -7.67 8.40
C LEU A 108 -3.85 -6.44 9.15
N LEU A 109 -2.52 -6.36 9.28
CA LEU A 109 -1.85 -5.21 9.83
C LEU A 109 -1.19 -4.43 8.68
N GLY A 110 -1.63 -3.19 8.46
CA GLY A 110 -0.96 -2.26 7.55
C GLY A 110 0.06 -1.43 8.32
N VAL A 111 1.31 -1.37 7.85
CA VAL A 111 2.33 -0.50 8.43
C VAL A 111 2.79 0.54 7.43
N ASP A 112 3.01 1.76 7.92
CA ASP A 112 3.59 2.85 7.15
C ASP A 112 4.45 3.73 8.06
N ARG A 113 5.57 4.23 7.53
CA ARG A 113 6.47 5.10 8.31
C ARG A 113 5.87 6.49 8.58
N THR A 114 4.84 6.88 7.85
CA THR A 114 4.23 8.22 7.89
C THR A 114 3.07 8.25 8.87
N ALA A 115 3.23 8.93 9.99
CA ALA A 115 2.17 9.07 11.02
C ALA A 115 0.85 9.60 10.44
N GLN A 116 0.91 10.52 9.46
CA GLN A 116 -0.26 11.08 8.79
C GLN A 116 -1.03 10.04 7.99
N ALA A 117 -0.32 9.14 7.27
CA ALA A 117 -0.94 8.05 6.54
C ALA A 117 -1.65 7.08 7.50
N VAL A 118 -0.97 6.66 8.57
CA VAL A 118 -1.55 5.79 9.60
C VAL A 118 -2.77 6.43 10.27
N ALA A 119 -2.68 7.71 10.62
CA ALA A 119 -3.81 8.44 11.20
C ALA A 119 -5.01 8.50 10.23
N TYR A 120 -4.76 8.69 8.92
CA TYR A 120 -5.80 8.61 7.90
C TYR A 120 -6.41 7.21 7.84
N CYS A 121 -5.58 6.15 7.77
CA CYS A 121 -6.03 4.77 7.71
C CYS A 121 -6.96 4.43 8.88
N ARG A 122 -6.55 4.77 10.10
CA ARG A 122 -7.33 4.53 11.32
C ARG A 122 -8.68 5.26 11.32
N ARG A 123 -8.76 6.46 10.72
CA ARG A 123 -10.03 7.19 10.59
C ARG A 123 -10.92 6.69 9.47
N ARG A 124 -10.33 6.10 8.43
CA ARG A 124 -11.07 5.79 7.20
C ARG A 124 -11.52 4.33 7.10
N HIS A 125 -10.72 3.41 7.65
CA HIS A 125 -10.92 1.98 7.45
C HIS A 125 -11.23 1.28 8.79
N HIS A 126 -12.50 0.92 8.97
CA HIS A 126 -13.00 0.25 10.18
C HIS A 126 -13.54 -1.13 9.80
N LEU A 127 -12.65 -2.13 9.71
CA LEU A 127 -13.01 -3.51 9.42
C LEU A 127 -12.51 -4.40 10.56
N PRO A 128 -13.32 -5.38 11.02
CA PRO A 128 -12.86 -6.36 12.01
C PRO A 128 -11.57 -7.06 11.55
N GLY A 129 -10.55 -7.09 12.41
CA GLY A 129 -9.26 -7.71 12.08
C GLY A 129 -8.37 -6.90 11.13
N LEU A 130 -8.72 -5.64 10.84
CA LEU A 130 -7.85 -4.69 10.13
C LEU A 130 -7.31 -3.65 11.12
N SER A 131 -6.00 -3.48 11.16
CA SER A 131 -5.34 -2.50 12.01
C SER A 131 -4.19 -1.81 11.28
N PHE A 132 -3.74 -0.67 11.83
CA PHE A 132 -2.67 0.12 11.24
C PHE A 132 -1.69 0.60 12.29
N LEU A 133 -0.39 0.51 12.00
CA LEU A 133 0.69 0.90 12.90
C LEU A 133 1.72 1.75 12.16
N GLN A 134 2.29 2.73 12.84
CA GLN A 134 3.43 3.45 12.33
C GLN A 134 4.69 2.61 12.53
N CYS A 135 5.31 2.18 11.43
CA CYS A 135 6.55 1.41 11.43
C CYS A 135 7.31 1.68 10.14
N ASP A 136 8.62 1.68 10.21
CA ASP A 136 9.48 1.72 9.03
C ASP A 136 9.65 0.30 8.48
N ALA A 137 9.49 0.11 7.18
CA ALA A 137 9.63 -1.20 6.55
C ALA A 137 11.07 -1.75 6.60
N GLU A 138 12.06 -0.86 6.75
CA GLU A 138 13.47 -1.21 6.90
C GLU A 138 13.87 -1.45 8.38
N ASP A 139 12.93 -1.28 9.33
CA ASP A 139 13.13 -1.48 10.77
C ASP A 139 11.82 -2.02 11.37
N ILE A 140 11.46 -3.23 10.96
CA ILE A 140 10.23 -3.90 11.35
C ILE A 140 10.38 -4.44 12.77
N LEU A 141 9.48 -4.02 13.67
CA LEU A 141 9.52 -4.32 15.11
C LEU A 141 8.91 -5.69 15.48
N PHE A 142 8.63 -6.53 14.51
CA PHE A 142 8.05 -7.86 14.75
C PHE A 142 9.15 -8.92 14.70
N GLY A 143 9.00 -9.95 15.53
CA GLY A 143 9.85 -11.14 15.47
C GLY A 143 9.61 -11.94 14.20
N ASP A 144 10.47 -12.93 13.97
CA ASP A 144 10.34 -13.84 12.84
C ASP A 144 9.04 -14.66 12.94
N GLU A 145 8.50 -15.02 11.78
CA GLU A 145 7.32 -15.92 11.67
C GLU A 145 6.02 -15.36 12.33
N CYS A 146 5.93 -14.04 12.57
CA CYS A 146 4.73 -13.43 13.15
C CYS A 146 3.56 -13.32 12.17
N PHE A 147 3.80 -13.47 10.86
CA PHE A 147 2.78 -13.39 9.82
C PHE A 147 2.91 -14.53 8.83
N ASP A 148 1.77 -15.01 8.33
CA ASP A 148 1.72 -16.04 7.28
C ASP A 148 2.12 -15.48 5.90
N SER A 149 1.88 -14.20 5.66
CA SER A 149 2.16 -13.54 4.39
C SER A 149 2.48 -12.06 4.57
N VAL A 150 3.38 -11.55 3.73
CA VAL A 150 3.71 -10.13 3.65
C VAL A 150 3.36 -9.62 2.25
N ILE A 151 2.69 -8.48 2.19
CA ILE A 151 2.32 -7.79 0.95
C ILE A 151 3.07 -6.45 0.88
N SER A 152 3.65 -6.16 -0.28
CA SER A 152 4.23 -4.86 -0.61
C SER A 152 3.85 -4.49 -2.03
N VAL A 153 3.27 -3.30 -2.25
CA VAL A 153 2.77 -2.87 -3.56
C VAL A 153 3.34 -1.51 -3.95
N GLU A 154 4.15 -1.49 -5.01
CA GLU A 154 4.75 -0.29 -5.61
C GLU A 154 5.56 0.60 -4.65
N THR A 155 6.24 0.01 -3.69
CA THR A 155 7.00 0.76 -2.69
C THR A 155 8.49 0.42 -2.64
N SER A 156 8.93 -0.63 -3.34
CA SER A 156 10.32 -1.10 -3.36
C SER A 156 11.35 -0.03 -3.76
N ASN A 157 10.94 0.89 -4.62
CA ASN A 157 11.77 2.02 -5.07
C ASN A 157 11.96 3.12 -3.99
N LEU A 158 11.23 3.06 -2.89
CA LEU A 158 11.32 4.02 -1.78
C LEU A 158 12.26 3.57 -0.67
N TYR A 159 12.68 2.31 -0.70
CA TYR A 159 13.59 1.75 0.29
C TYR A 159 15.04 2.10 -0.02
N GLY A 160 15.81 2.32 1.03
CA GLY A 160 17.25 2.58 0.93
C GLY A 160 18.04 1.31 0.67
N ASP A 161 17.64 0.22 1.33
CA ASP A 161 18.21 -1.11 1.17
C ASP A 161 17.08 -2.16 1.08
N LEU A 162 16.96 -2.78 -0.09
CA LEU A 162 15.99 -3.87 -0.31
C LEU A 162 16.37 -5.17 0.38
N ALA A 163 17.65 -5.34 0.77
CA ALA A 163 18.09 -6.52 1.49
C ALA A 163 17.76 -6.48 2.99
N ALA A 164 17.30 -5.33 3.49
CA ALA A 164 16.85 -5.16 4.87
C ALA A 164 15.36 -5.51 5.08
N LEU A 165 14.67 -5.86 4.00
CA LEU A 165 13.28 -6.34 4.00
C LEU A 165 13.25 -7.87 4.08
#